data_8e424e719a9aac8219a1a93f7af14640
#
_entry.id   8e424e719a9aac8219a1a93f7af14640
#
_cell.length_a   1.000
_cell.length_b   1.000
_cell.length_c   1.000
_cell.angle_alpha   90.00
_cell.angle_beta   90.00
_cell.angle_gamma   90.00
#
_symmetry.space_group_name_H-M   'P 1'
#
loop_
_entity.id
_entity.type
_entity.pdbx_description
1 polymer ?
#
loop_
_entity_poly.entity_id
_entity_poly.type
_entity_poly.pdbx_seq_one_letter_code
_entity_poly.pdbx_strand_id
1 'polypeptide(L)'
;GDLSHLGLGNTLDATVGGEGHQVPTLAFAMFQLTFAIITIALLSGTIADRVKFSSWLVFVAAWVTLVYSPIAHWVFGGGWIMTKIGALDFAGGTVVEINSGASALALALVIGKRIGFKRDQMRPHNLPLVLLGAGILWFGWFGFNGGSALTSGALASTALINTQIAASAAAMTWLLTEKIRDGKATTLGIASGAVA
;
A
#
# COMPACT_ATOMS: atom_id res chain seq x y z
N GLY A 1 15.43 -0.57 -15.30
CA GLY A 1 14.93 0.79 -15.43
C GLY A 1 16.01 1.70 -15.99
N ASP A 2 15.58 2.71 -16.67
CA ASP A 2 16.44 3.75 -17.25
C ASP A 2 15.81 5.13 -17.01
N LEU A 3 16.43 6.17 -17.57
CA LEU A 3 15.94 7.54 -17.44
C LEU A 3 15.19 8.06 -18.69
N SER A 4 14.75 7.16 -19.57
CA SER A 4 14.10 7.51 -20.86
C SER A 4 12.83 8.33 -20.68
N HIS A 5 12.14 8.15 -19.57
CA HIS A 5 10.91 8.87 -19.21
C HIS A 5 11.12 9.93 -18.11
N LEU A 6 12.35 10.36 -17.88
CA LEU A 6 12.64 11.43 -16.91
C LEU A 6 11.85 12.69 -17.30
N GLY A 7 11.16 13.27 -16.34
CA GLY A 7 10.27 14.41 -16.55
C GLY A 7 9.04 14.10 -17.43
N LEU A 8 8.64 12.82 -17.52
CA LEU A 8 7.57 12.33 -18.39
C LEU A 8 7.82 12.58 -19.90
N GLY A 9 9.09 12.68 -20.27
CA GLY A 9 9.47 12.81 -21.68
C GLY A 9 8.98 11.63 -22.52
N ASN A 10 8.55 11.90 -23.76
CA ASN A 10 8.09 10.91 -24.74
C ASN A 10 6.90 10.02 -24.26
N THR A 11 6.04 10.54 -23.39
CA THR A 11 4.91 9.77 -22.84
C THR A 11 3.54 10.24 -23.29
N LEU A 12 3.44 11.42 -23.91
CA LEU A 12 2.14 12.04 -24.25
C LEU A 12 1.30 11.19 -25.20
N ASP A 13 1.92 10.69 -26.28
CA ASP A 13 1.25 9.87 -27.30
C ASP A 13 1.62 8.38 -27.21
N ALA A 14 2.35 8.00 -26.15
CA ALA A 14 2.78 6.62 -25.94
C ALA A 14 1.72 5.80 -25.19
N THR A 15 1.70 4.51 -25.48
CA THR A 15 0.88 3.52 -24.74
C THR A 15 1.75 2.41 -24.16
N VAL A 16 1.29 1.82 -23.08
CA VAL A 16 1.87 0.63 -22.44
C VAL A 16 0.83 -0.49 -22.40
N GLY A 17 1.29 -1.74 -22.41
CA GLY A 17 0.44 -2.93 -22.41
C GLY A 17 0.62 -3.76 -23.68
N GLY A 18 0.01 -4.96 -23.69
CA GLY A 18 0.02 -5.87 -24.83
C GLY A 18 -1.07 -5.53 -25.86
N GLU A 19 -1.09 -6.28 -26.97
CA GLU A 19 -2.14 -6.15 -27.97
C GLU A 19 -3.54 -6.29 -27.35
N GLY A 20 -4.44 -5.36 -27.65
CA GLY A 20 -5.81 -5.33 -27.13
C GLY A 20 -5.96 -4.80 -25.68
N HIS A 21 -4.87 -4.44 -25.00
CA HIS A 21 -4.87 -3.95 -23.61
C HIS A 21 -3.96 -2.74 -23.43
N GLN A 22 -3.99 -1.82 -24.39
CA GLN A 22 -3.15 -0.63 -24.34
C GLN A 22 -3.75 0.45 -23.42
N VAL A 23 -2.91 1.00 -22.56
CA VAL A 23 -3.24 2.10 -21.66
C VAL A 23 -2.32 3.29 -21.96
N PRO A 24 -2.83 4.53 -21.99
CA PRO A 24 -1.98 5.71 -22.13
C PRO A 24 -0.86 5.70 -21.08
N THR A 25 0.37 5.94 -21.50
CA THR A 25 1.56 5.87 -20.62
C THR A 25 1.44 6.83 -19.44
N LEU A 26 0.85 8.02 -19.63
CA LEU A 26 0.61 8.96 -18.53
C LEU A 26 -0.38 8.42 -17.50
N ALA A 27 -1.45 7.75 -17.93
CA ALA A 27 -2.41 7.12 -17.02
C ALA A 27 -1.74 5.98 -16.23
N PHE A 28 -0.91 5.17 -16.89
CA PHE A 28 -0.12 4.13 -16.24
C PHE A 28 0.90 4.72 -15.26
N ALA A 29 1.61 5.79 -15.63
CA ALA A 29 2.55 6.46 -14.73
C ALA A 29 1.86 7.01 -13.49
N MET A 30 0.67 7.63 -13.64
CA MET A 30 -0.13 8.11 -12.51
C MET A 30 -0.61 6.95 -11.63
N PHE A 31 -1.04 5.85 -12.23
CA PHE A 31 -1.42 4.64 -11.51
C PHE A 31 -0.25 4.09 -10.69
N GLN A 32 0.95 3.96 -11.29
CA GLN A 32 2.14 3.50 -10.59
C GLN A 32 2.61 4.48 -9.49
N LEU A 33 2.40 5.78 -9.67
CA LEU A 33 2.68 6.78 -8.64
C LEU A 33 1.83 6.54 -7.38
N THR A 34 0.57 6.11 -7.52
CA THR A 34 -0.28 5.83 -6.35
C THR A 34 0.28 4.68 -5.50
N PHE A 35 0.95 3.70 -6.10
CA PHE A 35 1.64 2.62 -5.37
C PHE A 35 2.83 3.15 -4.57
N ALA A 36 3.63 4.05 -5.13
CA ALA A 36 4.72 4.70 -4.41
C ALA A 36 4.20 5.52 -3.22
N ILE A 37 3.11 6.25 -3.41
CA ILE A 37 2.48 7.08 -2.38
C ILE A 37 1.95 6.21 -1.24
N ILE A 38 1.18 5.15 -1.52
CA ILE A 38 0.61 4.32 -0.46
C ILE A 38 1.71 3.57 0.29
N THR A 39 2.73 3.05 -0.38
CA THR A 39 3.79 2.28 0.27
C THR A 39 4.49 3.08 1.36
N ILE A 40 4.86 4.34 1.09
CA ILE A 40 5.50 5.18 2.11
C ILE A 40 4.48 5.69 3.15
N ALA A 41 3.22 5.91 2.76
CA ALA A 41 2.17 6.34 3.68
C ALA A 41 1.90 5.29 4.77
N LEU A 42 1.96 4.00 4.44
CA LEU A 42 1.79 2.90 5.41
C LEU A 42 2.86 2.92 6.52
N LEU A 43 4.05 3.46 6.26
CA LEU A 43 5.10 3.60 7.29
C LEU A 43 4.77 4.69 8.31
N SER A 44 3.88 5.63 7.98
CA SER A 44 3.61 6.81 8.82
C SER A 44 3.16 6.47 10.23
N GLY A 45 2.42 5.38 10.42
CA GLY A 45 2.02 4.90 11.74
C GLY A 45 3.20 4.51 12.63
N THR A 46 4.28 4.01 12.04
CA THR A 46 5.49 3.61 12.77
C THR A 46 6.24 4.82 13.32
N ILE A 47 6.22 5.95 12.62
CA ILE A 47 6.95 7.16 13.02
C ILE A 47 6.12 8.12 13.90
N ALA A 48 4.83 7.89 14.02
CA ALA A 48 3.93 8.73 14.81
C ALA A 48 4.47 8.95 16.23
N ASP A 49 4.44 10.19 16.72
CA ASP A 49 4.95 10.64 18.04
C ASP A 49 6.47 10.50 18.25
N ARG A 50 7.24 10.12 17.22
CA ARG A 50 8.67 9.81 17.37
C ARG A 50 9.58 10.58 16.42
N VAL A 51 9.07 11.05 15.29
CA VAL A 51 9.86 11.70 14.23
C VAL A 51 9.30 13.07 13.92
N LYS A 52 10.19 14.07 13.77
CA LYS A 52 9.80 15.41 13.31
C LYS A 52 9.32 15.35 11.86
N PHE A 53 8.29 16.13 11.53
CA PHE A 53 7.73 16.15 10.19
C PHE A 53 8.74 16.50 9.09
N SER A 54 9.64 17.47 9.34
CA SER A 54 10.72 17.80 8.39
C SER A 54 11.66 16.64 8.09
N SER A 55 12.03 15.88 9.13
CA SER A 55 12.86 14.67 8.96
C SER A 55 12.11 13.58 8.19
N TRP A 56 10.80 13.47 8.41
CA TRP A 56 9.94 12.56 7.64
C TRP A 56 9.94 12.91 6.16
N LEU A 57 9.81 14.18 5.78
CA LEU A 57 9.84 14.60 4.37
C LEU A 57 11.16 14.22 3.68
N VAL A 58 12.30 14.44 4.33
CA VAL A 58 13.60 14.03 3.78
C VAL A 58 13.68 12.50 3.65
N PHE A 59 13.23 11.78 4.68
CA PHE A 59 13.17 10.32 4.65
C PHE A 59 12.30 9.81 3.50
N VAL A 60 11.10 10.37 3.29
CA VAL A 60 10.19 10.00 2.20
C VAL A 60 10.89 10.10 0.85
N ALA A 61 11.54 11.24 0.56
CA ALA A 61 12.24 11.44 -0.70
C ALA A 61 13.37 10.42 -0.92
N ALA A 62 14.20 10.21 0.11
CA ALA A 62 15.29 9.25 0.05
C ALA A 62 14.78 7.81 -0.06
N TRP A 63 13.80 7.42 0.75
CA TRP A 63 13.29 6.05 0.80
C TRP A 63 12.57 5.64 -0.49
N VAL A 64 11.71 6.51 -1.05
CA VAL A 64 11.04 6.23 -2.33
C VAL A 64 12.05 6.04 -3.46
N THR A 65 13.11 6.85 -3.48
CA THR A 65 14.15 6.75 -4.51
C THR A 65 15.03 5.52 -4.34
N LEU A 66 15.51 5.26 -3.11
CA LEU A 66 16.56 4.27 -2.85
C LEU A 66 16.02 2.88 -2.49
N VAL A 67 14.78 2.78 -2.00
CA VAL A 67 14.19 1.52 -1.55
C VAL A 67 13.00 1.14 -2.43
N TYR A 68 11.98 1.99 -2.51
CA TYR A 68 10.78 1.66 -3.26
C TYR A 68 11.07 1.45 -4.75
N SER A 69 11.73 2.39 -5.42
CA SER A 69 11.95 2.33 -6.87
C SER A 69 12.76 1.10 -7.32
N PRO A 70 13.86 0.70 -6.66
CA PRO A 70 14.53 -0.56 -6.96
C PRO A 70 13.64 -1.78 -6.79
N ILE A 71 12.90 -1.87 -5.68
CA ILE A 71 12.02 -3.02 -5.42
C ILE A 71 10.90 -3.09 -6.46
N ALA A 72 10.27 -1.96 -6.78
CA ALA A 72 9.25 -1.89 -7.83
C ALA A 72 9.80 -2.36 -9.18
N HIS A 73 11.03 -1.96 -9.54
CA HIS A 73 11.68 -2.47 -10.74
C HIS A 73 11.94 -3.98 -10.68
N TRP A 74 12.41 -4.49 -9.55
CA TRP A 74 12.71 -5.92 -9.41
C TRP A 74 11.47 -6.81 -9.57
N VAL A 75 10.31 -6.33 -9.15
CA VAL A 75 9.05 -7.10 -9.14
C VAL A 75 8.15 -6.79 -10.34
N PHE A 76 7.98 -5.50 -10.70
CA PHE A 76 7.06 -5.06 -11.76
C PHE A 76 7.78 -4.71 -13.07
N GLY A 77 9.01 -4.24 -12.99
CA GLY A 77 9.75 -3.67 -14.11
C GLY A 77 10.65 -4.64 -14.88
N GLY A 78 10.39 -5.95 -14.82
CA GLY A 78 11.21 -6.96 -15.51
C GLY A 78 12.53 -7.26 -14.80
N GLY A 79 12.68 -6.91 -13.53
CA GLY A 79 13.86 -7.21 -12.73
C GLY A 79 13.95 -8.67 -12.29
N TRP A 80 14.95 -8.98 -11.48
CA TRP A 80 15.33 -10.36 -11.15
C TRP A 80 14.29 -11.14 -10.34
N ILE A 81 13.49 -10.48 -9.52
CA ILE A 81 12.43 -11.15 -8.76
C ILE A 81 11.34 -11.65 -9.71
N MET A 82 10.97 -10.84 -10.70
CA MET A 82 10.01 -11.23 -11.73
C MET A 82 10.58 -12.31 -12.64
N THR A 83 11.80 -12.13 -13.15
CA THR A 83 12.33 -12.95 -14.27
C THR A 83 13.05 -14.22 -13.82
N LYS A 84 13.72 -14.21 -12.65
CA LYS A 84 14.50 -15.36 -12.17
C LYS A 84 13.77 -16.18 -11.11
N ILE A 85 13.03 -15.52 -10.21
CA ILE A 85 12.25 -16.18 -9.17
C ILE A 85 10.85 -16.55 -9.68
N GLY A 86 10.31 -15.77 -10.61
CA GLY A 86 8.95 -15.97 -11.10
C GLY A 86 7.89 -15.60 -10.07
N ALA A 87 8.19 -14.63 -9.18
CA ALA A 87 7.24 -14.19 -8.17
C ALA A 87 6.02 -13.54 -8.83
N LEU A 88 4.84 -13.93 -8.36
CA LEU A 88 3.57 -13.39 -8.81
C LEU A 88 3.13 -12.30 -7.83
N ASP A 89 3.14 -11.07 -8.30
CA ASP A 89 2.63 -9.91 -7.57
C ASP A 89 1.61 -9.20 -8.45
N PHE A 90 0.32 -9.42 -8.17
CA PHE A 90 -0.76 -8.89 -9.01
C PHE A 90 -0.99 -7.39 -8.78
N ALA A 91 -1.01 -6.98 -7.52
CA ALA A 91 -1.41 -5.62 -7.12
C ALA A 91 -0.48 -4.99 -6.08
N GLY A 92 0.72 -5.51 -5.86
CA GLY A 92 1.69 -4.89 -4.98
C GLY A 92 1.93 -5.59 -3.65
N GLY A 93 1.45 -6.83 -3.46
CA GLY A 93 1.67 -7.57 -2.22
C GLY A 93 3.14 -7.63 -1.79
N THR A 94 4.06 -7.68 -2.73
CA THR A 94 5.50 -7.61 -2.48
C THR A 94 6.01 -6.16 -2.50
N VAL A 95 5.64 -5.41 -3.54
CA VAL A 95 6.16 -4.05 -3.78
C VAL A 95 5.66 -3.06 -2.73
N VAL A 96 4.43 -3.21 -2.26
CA VAL A 96 3.77 -2.29 -1.33
C VAL A 96 3.75 -2.88 0.08
N GLU A 97 3.03 -3.98 0.29
CA GLU A 97 2.69 -4.49 1.63
C GLU A 97 3.92 -5.09 2.34
N ILE A 98 4.65 -6.00 1.71
CA ILE A 98 5.86 -6.58 2.31
C ILE A 98 6.94 -5.51 2.47
N ASN A 99 7.12 -4.66 1.47
CA ASN A 99 8.13 -3.60 1.51
C ASN A 99 7.82 -2.59 2.62
N SER A 100 6.57 -2.11 2.73
CA SER A 100 6.18 -1.20 3.81
C SER A 100 6.27 -1.86 5.19
N GLY A 101 5.79 -3.09 5.33
CA GLY A 101 5.83 -3.83 6.59
C GLY A 101 7.26 -4.08 7.08
N ALA A 102 8.15 -4.55 6.20
CA ALA A 102 9.57 -4.76 6.53
C ALA A 102 10.28 -3.45 6.89
N SER A 103 10.02 -2.38 6.14
CA SER A 103 10.57 -1.05 6.41
C SER A 103 10.04 -0.46 7.72
N ALA A 104 8.75 -0.64 8.01
CA ALA A 104 8.13 -0.23 9.27
C ALA A 104 8.77 -0.96 10.47
N LEU A 105 9.01 -2.26 10.35
CA LEU A 105 9.71 -3.03 11.37
C LEU A 105 11.14 -2.52 11.58
N ALA A 106 11.89 -2.30 10.51
CA ALA A 106 13.25 -1.76 10.59
C ALA A 106 13.27 -0.39 11.27
N LEU A 107 12.35 0.51 10.88
CA LEU A 107 12.20 1.82 11.53
C LEU A 107 11.85 1.69 13.01
N ALA A 108 10.93 0.81 13.37
CA ALA A 108 10.52 0.59 14.77
C ALA A 108 11.71 0.14 15.64
N LEU A 109 12.60 -0.71 15.09
CA LEU A 109 13.80 -1.17 15.78
C LEU A 109 14.82 -0.05 15.95
N VAL A 110 15.02 0.78 14.92
CA VAL A 110 16.03 1.87 14.94
C VAL A 110 15.56 3.04 15.81
N ILE A 111 14.30 3.47 15.67
CA ILE A 111 13.76 4.63 16.39
C ILE A 111 13.48 4.30 17.87
N GLY A 112 13.25 3.02 18.17
CA GLY A 112 12.96 2.57 19.53
C GLY A 112 11.48 2.73 19.92
N LYS A 113 11.23 2.66 21.23
CA LYS A 113 9.88 2.62 21.80
C LYS A 113 9.21 3.99 21.79
N ARG A 114 7.89 4.01 21.60
CA ARG A 114 7.07 5.22 21.78
C ARG A 114 7.08 5.69 23.23
N ILE A 115 6.92 7.00 23.43
CA ILE A 115 6.69 7.57 24.76
C ILE A 115 5.43 6.92 25.35
N GLY A 116 5.50 6.48 26.60
CA GLY A 116 4.39 5.78 27.27
C GLY A 116 4.20 4.31 26.86
N PHE A 117 5.10 3.70 26.08
CA PHE A 117 5.01 2.30 25.65
C PHE A 117 4.81 1.36 26.85
N LYS A 118 3.77 0.51 26.82
CA LYS A 118 3.30 -0.40 27.87
C LYS A 118 2.81 0.29 29.16
N ARG A 119 2.74 1.62 29.23
CA ARG A 119 2.19 2.36 30.39
C ARG A 119 0.88 3.05 30.02
N ASP A 120 0.82 3.66 28.83
CA ASP A 120 -0.29 4.48 28.42
C ASP A 120 -1.14 3.73 27.37
N GLN A 121 -2.44 4.00 27.35
CA GLN A 121 -3.32 3.49 26.30
C GLN A 121 -3.06 4.27 25.01
N MET A 122 -2.52 3.61 24.01
CA MET A 122 -2.21 4.21 22.69
C MET A 122 -3.47 4.33 21.82
N ARG A 123 -4.45 5.12 22.31
CA ARG A 123 -5.69 5.38 21.57
C ARG A 123 -5.43 6.24 20.36
N PRO A 124 -6.20 6.07 19.25
CA PRO A 124 -6.11 6.99 18.12
C PRO A 124 -6.51 8.41 18.56
N HIS A 125 -5.79 9.42 18.04
CA HIS A 125 -6.07 10.82 18.32
C HIS A 125 -7.53 11.21 17.96
N ASN A 126 -8.02 10.69 16.83
CA ASN A 126 -9.38 10.94 16.35
C ASN A 126 -9.94 9.71 15.64
N LEU A 127 -10.77 8.94 16.34
CA LEU A 127 -11.37 7.72 15.81
C LEU A 127 -12.26 7.96 14.59
N PRO A 128 -13.12 9.00 14.52
CA PRO A 128 -13.87 9.32 13.32
C PRO A 128 -13.00 9.54 12.07
N LEU A 129 -11.84 10.21 12.21
CA LEU A 129 -10.90 10.38 11.10
C LEU A 129 -10.24 9.06 10.69
N VAL A 130 -9.97 8.15 11.63
CA VAL A 130 -9.48 6.80 11.31
C VAL A 130 -10.51 6.03 10.49
N LEU A 131 -11.78 6.07 10.89
CA LEU A 131 -12.86 5.42 10.15
C LEU A 131 -13.08 6.01 8.76
N LEU A 132 -13.04 7.32 8.66
CA LEU A 132 -13.11 8.02 7.37
C LEU A 132 -11.95 7.61 6.46
N GLY A 133 -10.73 7.61 7.01
CA GLY A 133 -9.53 7.16 6.28
C GLY A 133 -9.63 5.71 5.82
N ALA A 134 -10.07 4.80 6.69
CA ALA A 134 -10.28 3.40 6.35
C ALA A 134 -11.34 3.22 5.25
N GLY A 135 -12.46 3.97 5.33
CA GLY A 135 -13.51 3.93 4.30
C GLY A 135 -13.03 4.44 2.94
N ILE A 136 -12.28 5.55 2.91
CA ILE A 136 -11.70 6.09 1.68
C ILE A 136 -10.66 5.12 1.11
N LEU A 137 -9.83 4.52 1.96
CA LEU A 137 -8.82 3.54 1.55
C LEU A 137 -9.50 2.27 0.99
N TRP A 138 -10.53 1.75 1.64
CA TRP A 138 -11.28 0.60 1.15
C TRP A 138 -11.91 0.89 -0.22
N PHE A 139 -12.53 2.07 -0.38
CA PHE A 139 -13.04 2.49 -1.68
C PHE A 139 -11.93 2.56 -2.75
N GLY A 140 -10.78 3.14 -2.41
CA GLY A 140 -9.62 3.21 -3.31
C GLY A 140 -9.06 1.85 -3.69
N TRP A 141 -9.21 0.84 -2.80
CA TRP A 141 -8.69 -0.51 -3.03
C TRP A 141 -9.40 -1.25 -4.16
N PHE A 142 -10.63 -0.90 -4.48
CA PHE A 142 -11.28 -1.39 -5.70
C PHE A 142 -10.51 -0.98 -6.97
N GLY A 143 -10.07 0.26 -7.02
CA GLY A 143 -9.18 0.74 -8.09
C GLY A 143 -7.78 0.15 -8.01
N PHE A 144 -7.25 -0.03 -6.79
CA PHE A 144 -5.96 -0.64 -6.56
C PHE A 144 -5.89 -2.06 -7.13
N ASN A 145 -6.78 -2.95 -6.73
CA ASN A 145 -6.80 -4.33 -7.17
C ASN A 145 -7.45 -4.50 -8.56
N GLY A 146 -8.60 -3.89 -8.80
CA GLY A 146 -9.28 -3.99 -10.10
C GLY A 146 -8.47 -3.33 -11.22
N GLY A 147 -7.87 -2.17 -10.95
CA GLY A 147 -6.98 -1.47 -11.89
C GLY A 147 -5.69 -2.22 -12.21
N SER A 148 -5.20 -3.05 -11.27
CA SER A 148 -4.00 -3.88 -11.49
C SER A 148 -4.18 -4.96 -12.55
N ALA A 149 -5.41 -5.25 -12.96
CA ALA A 149 -5.68 -6.07 -14.14
C ALA A 149 -5.21 -5.40 -15.44
N LEU A 150 -4.99 -4.08 -15.46
CA LEU A 150 -4.64 -3.26 -16.63
C LEU A 150 -5.57 -3.47 -17.84
N THR A 151 -6.81 -3.88 -17.58
CA THR A 151 -7.84 -4.18 -18.59
C THR A 151 -9.22 -4.04 -17.97
N SER A 152 -10.23 -3.81 -18.80
CA SER A 152 -11.64 -3.93 -18.42
C SER A 152 -12.14 -5.33 -18.83
N GLY A 153 -12.62 -6.12 -17.88
CA GLY A 153 -13.11 -7.46 -18.20
C GLY A 153 -13.18 -8.39 -17.00
N ALA A 154 -13.22 -9.70 -17.27
CA ALA A 154 -13.41 -10.72 -16.23
C ALA A 154 -12.36 -10.66 -15.11
N LEU A 155 -11.09 -10.45 -15.44
CA LEU A 155 -10.02 -10.38 -14.47
C LEU A 155 -10.20 -9.19 -13.51
N ALA A 156 -10.48 -8.00 -14.06
CA ALA A 156 -10.75 -6.81 -13.24
C ALA A 156 -12.00 -7.00 -12.36
N SER A 157 -13.06 -7.55 -12.91
CA SER A 157 -14.30 -7.83 -12.18
C SER A 157 -14.08 -8.84 -11.05
N THR A 158 -13.30 -9.89 -11.30
CA THR A 158 -12.94 -10.88 -10.28
C THR A 158 -12.11 -10.24 -9.17
N ALA A 159 -11.14 -9.39 -9.51
CA ALA A 159 -10.33 -8.67 -8.53
C ALA A 159 -11.18 -7.74 -7.66
N LEU A 160 -12.15 -7.02 -8.24
CA LEU A 160 -13.10 -6.17 -7.51
C LEU A 160 -13.94 -6.96 -6.49
N ILE A 161 -14.52 -8.06 -6.92
CA ILE A 161 -15.37 -8.90 -6.05
C ILE A 161 -14.54 -9.55 -4.95
N ASN A 162 -13.37 -10.08 -5.28
CA ASN A 162 -12.48 -10.69 -4.29
C ASN A 162 -12.00 -9.66 -3.25
N THR A 163 -11.74 -8.42 -3.66
CA THR A 163 -11.39 -7.32 -2.74
C THR A 163 -12.52 -7.06 -1.76
N GLN A 164 -13.78 -6.97 -2.23
CA GLN A 164 -14.93 -6.77 -1.36
C GLN A 164 -15.12 -7.93 -0.37
N ILE A 165 -15.05 -9.16 -0.86
CA ILE A 165 -15.27 -10.35 -0.01
C ILE A 165 -14.15 -10.46 1.02
N ALA A 166 -12.89 -10.28 0.62
CA ALA A 166 -11.73 -10.37 1.52
C ALA A 166 -11.79 -9.31 2.63
N ALA A 167 -12.00 -8.04 2.27
CA ALA A 167 -12.10 -6.96 3.24
C ALA A 167 -13.25 -7.16 4.23
N SER A 168 -14.43 -7.58 3.73
CA SER A 168 -15.59 -7.87 4.59
C SER A 168 -15.34 -9.04 5.53
N ALA A 169 -14.76 -10.13 5.03
CA ALA A 169 -14.42 -11.31 5.83
C ALA A 169 -13.36 -10.98 6.90
N ALA A 170 -12.33 -10.21 6.53
CA ALA A 170 -11.29 -9.78 7.44
C ALA A 170 -11.83 -8.86 8.55
N ALA A 171 -12.68 -7.89 8.20
CA ALA A 171 -13.35 -7.03 9.18
C ALA A 171 -14.18 -7.84 10.20
N MET A 172 -14.99 -8.77 9.72
CA MET A 172 -15.81 -9.62 10.60
C MET A 172 -14.95 -10.55 11.47
N THR A 173 -13.93 -11.17 10.90
CA THR A 173 -13.02 -12.06 11.62
C THR A 173 -12.23 -11.31 12.69
N TRP A 174 -11.81 -10.08 12.40
CA TRP A 174 -11.15 -9.21 13.38
C TRP A 174 -12.05 -8.92 14.57
N LEU A 175 -13.30 -8.49 14.32
CA LEU A 175 -14.28 -8.23 15.39
C LEU A 175 -14.57 -9.47 16.24
N LEU A 176 -14.68 -10.64 15.61
CA LEU A 176 -14.90 -11.90 16.31
C LEU A 176 -13.69 -12.26 17.18
N THR A 177 -12.49 -12.08 16.66
CA THR A 177 -11.24 -12.33 17.39
C THR A 177 -11.12 -11.41 18.60
N GLU A 178 -11.38 -10.10 18.45
CA GLU A 178 -11.41 -9.17 19.59
C GLU A 178 -12.44 -9.56 20.63
N LYS A 179 -13.65 -9.93 20.18
CA LYS A 179 -14.71 -10.34 21.10
C LYS A 179 -14.34 -11.59 21.90
N ILE A 180 -13.68 -12.56 21.28
CA ILE A 180 -13.23 -13.80 21.94
C ILE A 180 -12.07 -13.51 22.89
N ARG A 181 -11.08 -12.74 22.45
CA ARG A 181 -9.85 -12.48 23.20
C ARG A 181 -10.03 -11.44 24.30
N ASP A 182 -10.72 -10.33 23.98
CA ASP A 182 -10.78 -9.13 24.83
C ASP A 182 -12.19 -8.90 25.41
N GLY A 183 -13.15 -9.77 25.11
CA GLY A 183 -14.54 -9.71 25.57
C GLY A 183 -15.44 -8.71 24.84
N LYS A 184 -14.89 -7.85 23.98
CA LYS A 184 -15.64 -6.84 23.23
C LYS A 184 -14.98 -6.54 21.89
N ALA A 185 -15.80 -6.35 20.87
CA ALA A 185 -15.37 -5.85 19.57
C ALA A 185 -15.24 -4.32 19.59
N THR A 186 -14.34 -3.76 18.78
CA THR A 186 -14.08 -2.33 18.73
C THR A 186 -14.28 -1.75 17.32
N THR A 187 -14.64 -0.46 17.27
CA THR A 187 -14.74 0.26 15.99
C THR A 187 -13.39 0.40 15.31
N LEU A 188 -12.30 0.46 16.08
CA LEU A 188 -10.94 0.46 15.54
C LEU A 188 -10.60 -0.90 14.93
N GLY A 189 -11.08 -1.99 15.54
CA GLY A 189 -10.88 -3.34 15.04
C GLY A 189 -11.53 -3.58 13.67
N ILE A 190 -12.75 -3.09 13.46
CA ILE A 190 -13.40 -3.20 12.14
C ILE A 190 -12.61 -2.45 11.07
N ALA A 191 -12.13 -1.23 11.38
CA ALA A 191 -11.30 -0.45 10.46
C ALA A 191 -9.99 -1.18 10.13
N SER A 192 -9.33 -1.75 11.15
CA SER A 192 -8.09 -2.52 10.96
C SER A 192 -8.32 -3.76 10.09
N GLY A 193 -9.36 -4.53 10.39
CA GLY A 193 -9.68 -5.73 9.60
C GLY A 193 -10.06 -5.42 8.15
N ALA A 194 -10.78 -4.31 7.91
CA ALA A 194 -11.22 -3.94 6.57
C ALA A 194 -10.07 -3.54 5.63
N VAL A 195 -8.94 -3.05 6.18
CA VAL A 195 -7.79 -2.57 5.39
C VAL A 195 -6.55 -3.47 5.51
N ALA A 196 -6.60 -4.49 6.36
CA ALA A 196 -5.55 -5.51 6.47
C ALA A 196 -5.76 -6.64 5.48
#